data_474cd302abaaca62f7695ed5417f17ee
#
_entry.id   474cd302abaaca62f7695ed5417f17ee
#
_cell.length_a   1.000
_cell.length_b   1.000
_cell.length_c   1.000
_cell.angle_alpha   90.00
_cell.angle_beta   90.00
_cell.angle_gamma   90.00
#
_symmetry.space_group_name_H-M   'P 1'
#
loop_
_entity.id
_entity.type
_entity.pdbx_description
1 polymer ?
#
loop_
_entity_poly.entity_id
_entity_poly.type
_entity_poly.pdbx_seq_one_letter_code
_entity_poly.pdbx_strand_id
1 'polypeptide(L)'
;MAESMQGLHRTCRCAEVTTEMVGKEVTLMGWVAKARNKGGLVFVDLRDRSGIMQLIFENGSIDEEGFTKAGKLRSEFVIAVTGTVEKRGGAVNENLATGEIELRVKSLRVLAEADVPPFPIEENSKTKDEIRLKYRYLDLRRPDLQRNIMMKSKVAQLTRQFFTEEGFLEIETPMLGKSTPEGARDYLVPSRVHPGSFYGLPQSPQLYKQLLMCSGFDRYIQIARCFRDEDLRADRQPEFTQIDMELSFVDVDDVIDVNERYLAFLFKEVLDIDVKLPIQRITWQEAMDRFGSDKPDMRFGMELHDVSDIVKDCGFGVFTGALENGGSVRGINAEGQGAMPRKKIDKLVEFVKGYGAKGLAYIAIAEDGTRKSSFAKFMTDEEMDALVKAMDGKPGDLLLFAADKTKLVYDVLGALRLELAKQMDLLDKNEYRFVWVTEFPLLEWSEEENRFTAMHHPFTMLMEEDLPLLDTDPGKVRAKAYDIVLNGNEIGGGSVRIHQDDIQEKMFEALGFTKEAAHEQFGFLLDAFKYGVPPHAGLAYGLDRLVMLMAKEDSIRDVIAFPKVKDASCLMTEAPTPVDPKQLEELGIEVSKAEEE
;
A
#
# COMPACT_ATOMS: atom_id res chain seq x y z
N MET A 1 -1.63 -6.57 -44.38
CA MET A 1 -2.83 -5.71 -44.19
C MET A 1 -3.75 -6.35 -43.16
N ALA A 2 -4.32 -5.57 -42.26
CA ALA A 2 -5.29 -6.05 -41.26
C ALA A 2 -6.53 -6.63 -41.96
N GLU A 3 -7.00 -7.79 -41.48
CA GLU A 3 -8.18 -8.48 -42.00
C GLU A 3 -9.39 -8.19 -41.12
N SER A 4 -10.60 -8.28 -41.71
CA SER A 4 -11.84 -7.95 -41.00
C SER A 4 -12.23 -9.02 -39.96
N MET A 5 -12.85 -8.57 -38.88
CA MET A 5 -13.54 -9.42 -37.89
C MET A 5 -14.89 -9.97 -38.39
N GLN A 6 -15.40 -9.50 -39.53
CA GLN A 6 -16.75 -9.84 -40.01
C GLN A 6 -16.96 -11.35 -40.07
N GLY A 7 -18.04 -11.83 -39.47
CA GLY A 7 -18.41 -13.24 -39.42
C GLY A 7 -17.61 -14.10 -38.42
N LEU A 8 -16.73 -13.51 -37.60
CA LEU A 8 -15.99 -14.20 -36.56
C LEU A 8 -16.53 -13.87 -35.16
N HIS A 9 -16.70 -14.92 -34.37
CA HIS A 9 -17.03 -14.81 -32.95
C HIS A 9 -16.06 -15.67 -32.14
N ARG A 10 -15.48 -15.09 -31.09
CA ARG A 10 -14.64 -15.86 -30.16
C ARG A 10 -15.49 -16.90 -29.43
N THR A 11 -15.14 -18.17 -29.48
CA THR A 11 -15.83 -19.26 -28.75
C THR A 11 -15.55 -19.17 -27.25
N CYS A 12 -14.27 -19.04 -26.88
CA CYS A 12 -13.79 -18.95 -25.50
C CYS A 12 -12.41 -18.29 -25.49
N ARG A 13 -11.86 -18.04 -24.29
CA ARG A 13 -10.47 -17.60 -24.15
C ARG A 13 -9.49 -18.76 -24.21
N CYS A 14 -8.20 -18.44 -24.36
CA CYS A 14 -7.13 -19.42 -24.56
C CYS A 14 -7.08 -20.48 -23.46
N ALA A 15 -7.06 -20.10 -22.19
CA ALA A 15 -6.99 -21.05 -21.07
C ALA A 15 -8.34 -21.59 -20.61
N GLU A 16 -9.44 -21.16 -21.22
CA GLU A 16 -10.77 -21.74 -21.00
C GLU A 16 -11.00 -23.01 -21.85
N VAL A 17 -10.09 -23.30 -22.80
CA VAL A 17 -10.11 -24.56 -23.56
C VAL A 17 -9.61 -25.68 -22.66
N THR A 18 -10.41 -26.75 -22.52
CA THR A 18 -10.10 -27.91 -21.67
C THR A 18 -9.97 -29.20 -22.48
N THR A 19 -9.45 -30.24 -21.85
CA THR A 19 -9.35 -31.60 -22.44
C THR A 19 -10.70 -32.18 -22.86
N GLU A 20 -11.81 -31.74 -22.26
CA GLU A 20 -13.17 -32.13 -22.63
C GLU A 20 -13.63 -31.56 -23.98
N MET A 21 -12.89 -30.59 -24.47
CA MET A 21 -13.16 -29.96 -25.77
C MET A 21 -12.38 -30.62 -26.92
N VAL A 22 -11.60 -31.66 -26.66
CA VAL A 22 -10.91 -32.44 -27.71
C VAL A 22 -11.89 -32.92 -28.77
N GLY A 23 -11.58 -32.67 -30.04
CA GLY A 23 -12.43 -32.96 -31.19
C GLY A 23 -13.41 -31.83 -31.55
N LYS A 24 -13.61 -30.83 -30.68
CA LYS A 24 -14.50 -29.68 -30.97
C LYS A 24 -13.73 -28.61 -31.75
N GLU A 25 -14.49 -27.92 -32.58
CA GLU A 25 -13.98 -26.73 -33.28
C GLU A 25 -14.21 -25.47 -32.41
N VAL A 26 -13.15 -24.66 -32.27
CA VAL A 26 -13.20 -23.40 -31.51
C VAL A 26 -12.52 -22.28 -32.28
N THR A 27 -13.00 -21.04 -32.05
CA THR A 27 -12.36 -19.81 -32.52
C THR A 27 -11.72 -19.09 -31.35
N LEU A 28 -10.40 -18.93 -31.42
CA LEU A 28 -9.61 -18.19 -30.43
C LEU A 28 -9.06 -16.91 -31.06
N MET A 29 -8.88 -15.87 -30.21
CA MET A 29 -8.34 -14.58 -30.62
C MET A 29 -7.41 -14.06 -29.54
N GLY A 30 -6.27 -13.50 -29.96
CA GLY A 30 -5.29 -12.99 -29.00
C GLY A 30 -4.05 -12.46 -29.71
N TRP A 31 -3.01 -12.31 -28.93
CA TRP A 31 -1.68 -11.87 -29.37
C TRP A 31 -0.74 -13.05 -29.56
N VAL A 32 0.06 -13.02 -30.62
CA VAL A 32 1.14 -13.97 -30.83
C VAL A 32 2.23 -13.69 -29.80
N ALA A 33 2.37 -14.56 -28.80
CA ALA A 33 3.46 -14.44 -27.83
C ALA A 33 4.79 -14.94 -28.44
N LYS A 34 4.74 -16.06 -29.17
CA LYS A 34 5.91 -16.65 -29.81
C LYS A 34 5.49 -17.46 -31.05
N ALA A 35 6.27 -17.35 -32.12
CA ALA A 35 6.12 -18.16 -33.33
C ALA A 35 7.40 -18.94 -33.64
N ARG A 36 7.27 -20.21 -34.05
CA ARG A 36 8.37 -21.12 -34.34
C ARG A 36 8.08 -21.87 -35.64
N ASN A 37 8.77 -21.56 -36.71
CA ASN A 37 8.64 -22.26 -38.00
C ASN A 37 9.66 -23.41 -38.06
N LYS A 38 9.18 -24.63 -38.31
CA LYS A 38 9.97 -25.86 -38.42
C LYS A 38 9.78 -26.55 -39.80
N GLY A 39 9.67 -25.75 -40.84
CA GLY A 39 9.45 -26.25 -42.20
C GLY A 39 7.99 -26.58 -42.49
N GLY A 40 7.58 -27.83 -42.41
CA GLY A 40 6.18 -28.27 -42.64
C GLY A 40 5.19 -27.95 -41.54
N LEU A 41 5.67 -27.42 -40.41
CA LEU A 41 4.87 -27.08 -39.21
C LEU A 41 5.24 -25.70 -38.70
N VAL A 42 4.23 -24.89 -38.37
CA VAL A 42 4.41 -23.63 -37.64
C VAL A 42 3.68 -23.74 -36.28
N PHE A 43 4.42 -23.52 -35.21
CA PHE A 43 3.88 -23.46 -33.85
C PHE A 43 3.76 -22.02 -33.43
N VAL A 44 2.61 -21.65 -32.86
CA VAL A 44 2.36 -20.31 -32.32
C VAL A 44 1.79 -20.42 -30.91
N ASP A 45 2.38 -19.72 -29.98
CA ASP A 45 1.83 -19.54 -28.65
C ASP A 45 0.91 -18.32 -28.71
N LEU A 46 -0.41 -18.54 -28.72
CA LEU A 46 -1.43 -17.49 -28.70
C LEU A 46 -1.73 -17.10 -27.26
N ARG A 47 -1.61 -15.83 -26.93
CA ARG A 47 -1.83 -15.30 -25.57
C ARG A 47 -3.07 -14.41 -25.55
N ASP A 48 -3.89 -14.60 -24.52
CA ASP A 48 -4.86 -13.61 -24.06
C ASP A 48 -4.78 -13.47 -22.53
N ARG A 49 -5.71 -12.70 -21.91
CA ARG A 49 -5.68 -12.47 -20.46
C ARG A 49 -5.88 -13.73 -19.60
N SER A 50 -6.39 -14.82 -20.17
CA SER A 50 -6.60 -16.08 -19.45
C SER A 50 -5.35 -16.96 -19.44
N GLY A 51 -4.45 -16.80 -20.42
CA GLY A 51 -3.25 -17.60 -20.55
C GLY A 51 -2.84 -17.81 -22.01
N ILE A 52 -2.19 -18.95 -22.26
CA ILE A 52 -1.60 -19.30 -23.55
C ILE A 52 -2.21 -20.57 -24.07
N MET A 53 -2.51 -20.62 -25.39
CA MET A 53 -2.85 -21.82 -26.15
C MET A 53 -1.82 -22.04 -27.25
N GLN A 54 -1.26 -23.25 -27.34
CA GLN A 54 -0.43 -23.60 -28.48
C GLN A 54 -1.29 -23.86 -29.71
N LEU A 55 -0.95 -23.19 -30.81
CA LEU A 55 -1.54 -23.40 -32.13
C LEU A 55 -0.57 -24.19 -32.99
N ILE A 56 -1.11 -25.09 -33.80
CA ILE A 56 -0.36 -25.81 -34.84
C ILE A 56 -0.95 -25.48 -36.20
N PHE A 57 -0.10 -25.00 -37.08
CA PHE A 57 -0.37 -24.87 -38.50
C PHE A 57 0.42 -25.96 -39.24
N GLU A 58 -0.28 -26.82 -39.96
CA GLU A 58 0.30 -27.90 -40.74
C GLU A 58 -0.11 -27.76 -42.20
N ASN A 59 0.79 -28.02 -43.10
CA ASN A 59 0.48 -28.00 -44.51
C ASN A 59 -0.58 -29.10 -44.81
N GLY A 60 -1.72 -28.70 -45.39
CA GLY A 60 -2.87 -29.56 -45.62
C GLY A 60 -3.97 -29.50 -44.56
N SER A 61 -3.72 -28.99 -43.35
CA SER A 61 -4.78 -28.69 -42.37
C SER A 61 -5.38 -27.30 -42.56
N ILE A 62 -4.63 -26.39 -43.14
CA ILE A 62 -5.00 -25.03 -43.56
C ILE A 62 -4.63 -24.85 -45.02
N ASP A 63 -5.29 -23.95 -45.73
CA ASP A 63 -4.95 -23.64 -47.12
C ASP A 63 -3.52 -23.06 -47.29
N GLU A 64 -2.99 -23.07 -48.49
CA GLU A 64 -1.62 -22.64 -48.79
C GLU A 64 -1.39 -21.14 -48.46
N GLU A 65 -2.42 -20.30 -48.62
CA GLU A 65 -2.37 -18.89 -48.28
C GLU A 65 -2.28 -18.71 -46.76
N GLY A 66 -3.12 -19.40 -46.00
CA GLY A 66 -3.13 -19.38 -44.51
C GLY A 66 -1.81 -19.95 -43.95
N PHE A 67 -1.26 -21.02 -44.53
CA PHE A 67 0.01 -21.57 -44.09
C PHE A 67 1.17 -20.58 -44.36
N THR A 68 1.14 -19.91 -45.50
CA THR A 68 2.13 -18.87 -45.85
C THR A 68 2.03 -17.67 -44.89
N LYS A 69 0.80 -17.24 -44.53
CA LYS A 69 0.56 -16.21 -43.51
C LYS A 69 1.10 -16.64 -42.13
N ALA A 70 0.82 -17.88 -41.72
CA ALA A 70 1.31 -18.43 -40.46
C ALA A 70 2.85 -18.38 -40.35
N GLY A 71 3.55 -18.64 -41.44
CA GLY A 71 5.01 -18.56 -41.51
C GLY A 71 5.57 -17.13 -41.35
N LYS A 72 4.75 -16.10 -41.53
CA LYS A 72 5.11 -14.67 -41.39
C LYS A 72 4.70 -14.05 -40.07
N LEU A 73 4.00 -14.78 -39.19
CA LEU A 73 3.57 -14.28 -37.88
C LEU A 73 4.78 -13.88 -37.04
N ARG A 74 4.65 -12.72 -36.38
CA ARG A 74 5.64 -12.18 -35.45
C ARG A 74 5.00 -11.92 -34.08
N SER A 75 5.85 -11.73 -33.09
CA SER A 75 5.43 -11.39 -31.73
C SER A 75 4.51 -10.17 -31.75
N GLU A 76 3.47 -10.23 -30.90
CA GLU A 76 2.44 -9.21 -30.69
C GLU A 76 1.49 -8.96 -31.86
N PHE A 77 1.57 -9.70 -32.98
CA PHE A 77 0.50 -9.69 -33.96
C PHE A 77 -0.81 -10.13 -33.31
N VAL A 78 -1.91 -9.46 -33.66
CA VAL A 78 -3.25 -9.85 -33.23
C VAL A 78 -3.87 -10.75 -34.27
N ILE A 79 -4.24 -11.96 -33.87
CA ILE A 79 -4.78 -12.96 -34.79
C ILE A 79 -6.10 -13.55 -34.27
N ALA A 80 -6.92 -14.00 -35.22
CA ALA A 80 -8.05 -14.87 -34.98
C ALA A 80 -7.81 -16.19 -35.72
N VAL A 81 -8.01 -17.31 -35.00
CA VAL A 81 -7.85 -18.66 -35.52
C VAL A 81 -9.05 -19.51 -35.22
N THR A 82 -9.49 -20.29 -36.21
CA THR A 82 -10.48 -21.35 -36.00
C THR A 82 -9.82 -22.70 -36.27
N GLY A 83 -10.03 -23.66 -35.40
CA GLY A 83 -9.42 -24.97 -35.51
C GLY A 83 -10.01 -26.00 -34.60
N THR A 84 -9.51 -27.22 -34.68
CA THR A 84 -9.94 -28.35 -33.85
C THR A 84 -9.02 -28.49 -32.64
N VAL A 85 -9.57 -28.63 -31.46
CA VAL A 85 -8.82 -28.94 -30.23
C VAL A 85 -8.34 -30.39 -30.30
N GLU A 86 -7.05 -30.62 -30.15
CA GLU A 86 -6.44 -31.93 -30.15
C GLU A 86 -5.60 -32.16 -28.89
N LYS A 87 -5.35 -33.43 -28.55
CA LYS A 87 -4.32 -33.76 -27.58
C LYS A 87 -2.96 -33.39 -28.14
N ARG A 88 -2.09 -32.86 -27.31
CA ARG A 88 -0.75 -32.46 -27.73
C ARG A 88 0.03 -33.65 -28.30
N GLY A 89 0.56 -33.49 -29.48
CA GLY A 89 1.33 -34.52 -30.17
C GLY A 89 2.73 -34.78 -29.61
N GLY A 90 3.23 -33.86 -28.76
CA GLY A 90 4.52 -33.94 -28.08
C GLY A 90 4.39 -34.12 -26.57
N ALA A 91 5.46 -33.84 -25.81
CA ALA A 91 5.43 -33.86 -24.37
C ALA A 91 4.47 -32.81 -23.81
N VAL A 92 3.76 -33.16 -22.71
CA VAL A 92 2.93 -32.23 -21.95
C VAL A 92 3.77 -31.04 -21.47
N ASN A 93 3.24 -29.85 -21.58
CA ASN A 93 3.90 -28.65 -21.05
C ASN A 93 3.26 -28.28 -19.71
N GLU A 94 3.86 -28.72 -18.61
CA GLU A 94 3.38 -28.50 -17.25
C GLU A 94 3.32 -27.00 -16.85
N ASN A 95 3.99 -26.13 -17.59
CA ASN A 95 3.98 -24.67 -17.33
C ASN A 95 2.76 -23.95 -17.92
N LEU A 96 1.89 -24.66 -18.64
CA LEU A 96 0.68 -24.10 -19.26
C LEU A 96 -0.56 -24.82 -18.75
N ALA A 97 -1.60 -24.09 -18.39
CA ALA A 97 -2.90 -24.68 -18.05
C ALA A 97 -3.48 -25.52 -19.20
N THR A 98 -3.13 -25.19 -20.44
CA THR A 98 -3.52 -25.90 -21.68
C THR A 98 -2.45 -26.87 -22.17
N GLY A 99 -1.49 -27.25 -21.33
CA GLY A 99 -0.28 -27.97 -21.75
C GLY A 99 -0.49 -29.39 -22.29
N GLU A 100 -1.66 -30.02 -22.03
CA GLU A 100 -2.04 -31.33 -22.55
C GLU A 100 -2.70 -31.27 -23.93
N ILE A 101 -3.12 -30.07 -24.38
CA ILE A 101 -3.88 -29.84 -25.60
C ILE A 101 -3.23 -28.78 -26.49
N GLU A 102 -3.63 -28.76 -27.73
CA GLU A 102 -3.23 -27.80 -28.73
C GLU A 102 -4.36 -27.58 -29.74
N LEU A 103 -4.34 -26.45 -30.44
CA LEU A 103 -5.32 -26.15 -31.49
C LEU A 103 -4.72 -26.40 -32.86
N ARG A 104 -5.24 -27.38 -33.60
CA ARG A 104 -4.92 -27.57 -35.01
C ARG A 104 -5.71 -26.59 -35.86
N VAL A 105 -5.04 -25.63 -36.41
CA VAL A 105 -5.68 -24.48 -37.07
C VAL A 105 -6.14 -24.87 -38.50
N LYS A 106 -7.37 -24.45 -38.83
CA LYS A 106 -8.00 -24.59 -40.15
C LYS A 106 -8.12 -23.25 -40.86
N SER A 107 -8.26 -22.16 -40.15
CA SER A 107 -8.30 -20.81 -40.71
C SER A 107 -7.57 -19.80 -39.85
N LEU A 108 -6.96 -18.80 -40.48
CA LEU A 108 -6.21 -17.74 -39.86
C LEU A 108 -6.61 -16.39 -40.44
N ARG A 109 -6.90 -15.40 -39.60
CA ARG A 109 -6.94 -13.98 -39.98
C ARG A 109 -5.96 -13.20 -39.12
N VAL A 110 -5.19 -12.33 -39.78
CA VAL A 110 -4.33 -11.35 -39.11
C VAL A 110 -5.15 -10.07 -38.92
N LEU A 111 -5.58 -9.83 -37.69
CA LEU A 111 -6.43 -8.68 -37.33
C LEU A 111 -5.62 -7.38 -37.21
N ALA A 112 -4.38 -7.48 -36.74
CA ALA A 112 -3.42 -6.38 -36.71
C ALA A 112 -1.99 -6.90 -36.75
N GLU A 113 -1.15 -6.25 -37.50
CA GLU A 113 0.29 -6.42 -37.44
C GLU A 113 0.84 -5.54 -36.30
N ALA A 114 2.02 -5.85 -35.80
CA ALA A 114 2.71 -5.12 -34.76
C ALA A 114 4.16 -4.84 -35.12
N ASP A 115 4.64 -3.69 -34.70
CA ASP A 115 6.08 -3.43 -34.66
C ASP A 115 6.76 -4.24 -33.57
N VAL A 116 8.08 -4.31 -33.61
CA VAL A 116 8.85 -4.97 -32.54
C VAL A 116 8.68 -4.18 -31.23
N PRO A 117 8.16 -4.81 -30.16
CA PRO A 117 8.00 -4.09 -28.89
C PRO A 117 9.36 -3.65 -28.32
N PRO A 118 9.40 -2.51 -27.60
CA PRO A 118 10.63 -1.96 -27.03
C PRO A 118 11.25 -2.84 -25.93
N PHE A 119 10.52 -3.82 -25.44
CA PHE A 119 10.96 -4.82 -24.46
C PHE A 119 10.15 -6.12 -24.60
N PRO A 120 10.69 -7.27 -24.14
CA PRO A 120 9.96 -8.53 -24.13
C PRO A 120 8.76 -8.49 -23.17
N ILE A 121 7.62 -9.04 -23.60
CA ILE A 121 6.42 -9.17 -22.76
C ILE A 121 6.49 -10.53 -22.07
N GLU A 122 7.16 -10.55 -20.93
CA GLU A 122 7.42 -11.74 -20.12
C GLU A 122 7.34 -11.43 -18.63
N GLU A 123 7.12 -12.45 -17.81
CA GLU A 123 7.12 -12.31 -16.35
C GLU A 123 8.50 -11.90 -15.82
N ASN A 124 8.51 -11.22 -14.68
CA ASN A 124 9.74 -10.81 -14.00
C ASN A 124 10.70 -10.00 -14.89
N SER A 125 10.17 -9.14 -15.75
CA SER A 125 10.96 -8.32 -16.69
C SER A 125 12.01 -7.49 -15.93
N LYS A 126 13.25 -7.48 -16.46
CA LYS A 126 14.35 -6.65 -15.98
C LYS A 126 14.43 -5.28 -16.67
N THR A 127 13.44 -4.96 -17.48
CA THR A 127 13.35 -3.67 -18.17
C THR A 127 13.14 -2.55 -17.13
N LYS A 128 13.87 -1.45 -17.31
CA LYS A 128 13.77 -0.28 -16.42
C LYS A 128 12.36 0.28 -16.38
N ASP A 129 11.94 0.73 -15.21
CA ASP A 129 10.61 1.27 -14.97
C ASP A 129 10.23 2.41 -15.91
N GLU A 130 11.16 3.29 -16.26
CA GLU A 130 10.93 4.41 -17.18
C GLU A 130 10.42 3.93 -18.55
N ILE A 131 11.02 2.86 -19.10
CA ILE A 131 10.60 2.29 -20.40
C ILE A 131 9.25 1.58 -20.22
N ARG A 132 9.10 0.79 -19.17
CA ARG A 132 7.84 0.08 -18.85
C ARG A 132 6.68 1.04 -18.69
N LEU A 133 6.87 2.15 -17.95
CA LEU A 133 5.83 3.15 -17.71
C LEU A 133 5.53 4.01 -18.95
N LYS A 134 6.51 4.29 -19.79
CA LYS A 134 6.29 4.96 -21.08
C LYS A 134 5.41 4.12 -22.03
N TYR A 135 5.64 2.81 -22.06
CA TYR A 135 4.84 1.87 -22.86
C TYR A 135 3.94 1.00 -21.98
N ARG A 136 3.28 1.61 -20.99
CA ARG A 136 2.52 0.90 -19.96
C ARG A 136 1.44 -0.03 -20.53
N TYR A 137 0.83 0.30 -21.65
CA TYR A 137 -0.13 -0.56 -22.35
C TYR A 137 0.50 -1.87 -22.88
N LEU A 138 1.81 -1.92 -23.14
CA LEU A 138 2.54 -3.15 -23.45
C LEU A 138 2.94 -3.88 -22.16
N ASP A 139 3.42 -3.16 -21.16
CA ASP A 139 3.77 -3.71 -19.85
C ASP A 139 2.58 -4.43 -19.19
N LEU A 140 1.37 -3.87 -19.31
CA LEU A 140 0.11 -4.48 -18.85
C LEU A 140 -0.28 -5.78 -19.61
N ARG A 141 0.41 -6.16 -20.68
CA ARG A 141 0.24 -7.49 -21.32
C ARG A 141 1.02 -8.59 -20.60
N ARG A 142 1.93 -8.25 -19.70
CA ARG A 142 2.70 -9.22 -18.91
C ARG A 142 1.77 -9.98 -17.98
N PRO A 143 1.91 -11.32 -17.86
CA PRO A 143 1.01 -12.14 -17.06
C PRO A 143 1.02 -11.78 -15.57
N ASP A 144 2.18 -11.42 -14.99
CA ASP A 144 2.32 -10.98 -13.60
C ASP A 144 1.51 -9.72 -13.31
N LEU A 145 1.66 -8.65 -14.12
CA LEU A 145 0.88 -7.43 -13.95
C LEU A 145 -0.62 -7.63 -14.22
N GLN A 146 -0.98 -8.48 -15.20
CA GLN A 146 -2.39 -8.81 -15.42
C GLN A 146 -3.00 -9.51 -14.21
N ARG A 147 -2.28 -10.46 -13.58
CA ARG A 147 -2.74 -11.12 -12.34
C ARG A 147 -2.99 -10.09 -11.23
N ASN A 148 -2.10 -9.12 -11.06
CA ASN A 148 -2.23 -8.08 -10.04
C ASN A 148 -3.48 -7.21 -10.27
N ILE A 149 -3.70 -6.74 -11.50
CA ILE A 149 -4.88 -5.94 -11.85
C ILE A 149 -6.18 -6.76 -11.72
N MET A 150 -6.16 -8.04 -12.12
CA MET A 150 -7.30 -8.93 -11.94
C MET A 150 -7.57 -9.21 -10.47
N MET A 151 -6.53 -9.37 -9.64
CA MET A 151 -6.66 -9.48 -8.18
C MET A 151 -7.33 -8.25 -7.60
N LYS A 152 -6.89 -7.04 -7.96
CA LYS A 152 -7.52 -5.79 -7.53
C LYS A 152 -9.01 -5.73 -7.89
N SER A 153 -9.35 -6.14 -9.11
CA SER A 153 -10.75 -6.22 -9.54
C SER A 153 -11.56 -7.23 -8.70
N LYS A 154 -10.99 -8.41 -8.40
CA LYS A 154 -11.63 -9.42 -7.54
C LYS A 154 -11.82 -8.90 -6.11
N VAL A 155 -10.79 -8.27 -5.54
CA VAL A 155 -10.87 -7.64 -4.21
C VAL A 155 -11.99 -6.61 -4.15
N ALA A 156 -12.08 -5.70 -5.12
CA ALA A 156 -13.14 -4.70 -5.17
C ALA A 156 -14.55 -5.32 -5.28
N GLN A 157 -14.70 -6.40 -6.04
CA GLN A 157 -15.97 -7.12 -6.17
C GLN A 157 -16.37 -7.81 -4.86
N LEU A 158 -15.45 -8.52 -4.23
CA LEU A 158 -15.70 -9.21 -2.96
C LEU A 158 -15.96 -8.23 -1.81
N THR A 159 -15.28 -7.08 -1.82
CA THR A 159 -15.56 -5.98 -0.87
C THR A 159 -17.02 -5.54 -0.96
N ARG A 160 -17.53 -5.26 -2.17
CA ARG A 160 -18.93 -4.90 -2.37
C ARG A 160 -19.88 -5.99 -1.90
N GLN A 161 -19.57 -7.25 -2.23
CA GLN A 161 -20.37 -8.38 -1.79
C GLN A 161 -20.47 -8.43 -0.27
N PHE A 162 -19.34 -8.47 0.43
CA PHE A 162 -19.31 -8.57 1.89
C PHE A 162 -20.09 -7.43 2.56
N PHE A 163 -19.78 -6.19 2.22
CA PHE A 163 -20.41 -5.06 2.88
C PHE A 163 -21.90 -4.91 2.53
N THR A 164 -22.33 -5.32 1.33
CA THR A 164 -23.76 -5.39 0.99
C THR A 164 -24.48 -6.42 1.86
N GLU A 165 -23.88 -7.59 2.08
CA GLU A 165 -24.43 -8.64 2.96
C GLU A 165 -24.47 -8.18 4.43
N GLU A 166 -23.55 -7.32 4.86
CA GLU A 166 -23.53 -6.67 6.18
C GLU A 166 -24.48 -5.45 6.29
N GLY A 167 -25.26 -5.15 5.26
CA GLY A 167 -26.27 -4.08 5.24
C GLY A 167 -25.71 -2.68 4.98
N PHE A 168 -24.50 -2.57 4.43
CA PHE A 168 -23.96 -1.29 3.98
C PHE A 168 -24.54 -0.87 2.64
N LEU A 169 -24.70 0.43 2.45
CA LEU A 169 -25.08 1.07 1.20
C LEU A 169 -23.86 1.70 0.53
N GLU A 170 -23.58 1.34 -0.71
CA GLU A 170 -22.56 2.03 -1.51
C GLU A 170 -23.14 3.36 -2.02
N ILE A 171 -22.56 4.48 -1.55
CA ILE A 171 -23.02 5.82 -1.88
C ILE A 171 -21.84 6.63 -2.39
N GLU A 172 -21.98 7.19 -3.61
CA GLU A 172 -20.98 8.08 -4.19
C GLU A 172 -21.03 9.47 -3.56
N THR A 173 -19.84 10.04 -3.35
CA THR A 173 -19.66 11.40 -2.86
C THR A 173 -19.02 12.30 -3.92
N PRO A 174 -19.20 13.63 -3.88
CA PRO A 174 -18.67 14.53 -4.88
C PRO A 174 -17.13 14.48 -4.99
N MET A 175 -16.62 14.51 -6.23
CA MET A 175 -15.20 14.76 -6.52
C MET A 175 -14.89 16.26 -6.56
N LEU A 176 -15.85 17.11 -6.95
CA LEU A 176 -15.73 18.56 -6.95
C LEU A 176 -16.34 19.11 -5.65
N GLY A 177 -15.51 19.18 -4.61
CA GLY A 177 -15.90 19.63 -3.29
C GLY A 177 -15.35 21.01 -2.91
N LYS A 178 -15.63 21.44 -1.69
CA LYS A 178 -14.95 22.57 -1.07
C LYS A 178 -13.54 22.14 -0.68
N SER A 179 -12.54 23.00 -0.89
CA SER A 179 -11.19 22.76 -0.38
C SER A 179 -11.21 22.77 1.15
N THR A 180 -10.84 21.65 1.74
CA THR A 180 -10.77 21.42 3.18
C THR A 180 -9.54 20.57 3.48
N PRO A 181 -8.31 21.15 3.44
CA PRO A 181 -7.08 20.38 3.60
C PRO A 181 -7.05 19.60 4.93
N GLU A 182 -6.75 18.32 4.85
CA GLU A 182 -6.68 17.38 5.98
C GLU A 182 -5.26 16.79 6.09
N GLY A 183 -4.23 17.64 6.19
CA GLY A 183 -2.83 17.23 6.32
C GLY A 183 -2.02 17.29 5.03
N ALA A 184 -2.54 16.89 3.87
CA ALA A 184 -1.92 17.11 2.55
C ALA A 184 -2.46 18.37 1.88
N ARG A 185 -1.85 18.81 0.77
CA ARG A 185 -2.42 19.86 -0.07
C ARG A 185 -3.50 19.28 -0.98
N ASP A 186 -4.54 20.10 -1.27
CA ASP A 186 -5.59 19.74 -2.20
C ASP A 186 -5.17 20.03 -3.64
N TYR A 187 -5.53 19.16 -4.57
CA TYR A 187 -5.56 19.52 -6.00
C TYR A 187 -6.74 20.45 -6.26
N LEU A 188 -6.49 21.61 -6.87
CA LEU A 188 -7.49 22.63 -7.13
C LEU A 188 -7.96 22.59 -8.59
N VAL A 189 -9.28 22.69 -8.78
CA VAL A 189 -9.93 22.74 -10.09
C VAL A 189 -10.64 24.09 -10.21
N PRO A 190 -10.24 24.98 -11.14
CA PRO A 190 -10.87 26.29 -11.29
C PRO A 190 -12.30 26.19 -11.82
N SER A 191 -13.18 27.07 -11.35
CA SER A 191 -14.57 27.14 -11.80
C SER A 191 -14.75 28.19 -12.89
N ARG A 192 -15.17 27.80 -14.10
CA ARG A 192 -15.51 28.73 -15.17
C ARG A 192 -16.79 29.54 -14.86
N VAL A 193 -17.71 28.95 -14.11
CA VAL A 193 -19.03 29.56 -13.79
C VAL A 193 -18.91 30.55 -12.63
N HIS A 194 -17.92 30.36 -11.74
CA HIS A 194 -17.64 31.23 -10.60
C HIS A 194 -16.20 31.72 -10.68
N PRO A 195 -15.93 32.81 -11.43
CA PRO A 195 -14.57 33.32 -11.62
C PRO A 195 -13.87 33.60 -10.28
N GLY A 196 -12.61 33.19 -10.17
CA GLY A 196 -11.82 33.31 -8.94
C GLY A 196 -12.11 32.28 -7.85
N SER A 197 -13.05 31.35 -8.10
CA SER A 197 -13.36 30.24 -7.19
C SER A 197 -12.85 28.91 -7.72
N PHE A 198 -12.47 28.00 -6.78
CA PHE A 198 -11.92 26.69 -7.10
C PHE A 198 -12.67 25.60 -6.34
N TYR A 199 -12.79 24.44 -6.97
CA TYR A 199 -13.10 23.21 -6.27
C TYR A 199 -11.82 22.56 -5.78
N GLY A 200 -11.86 21.88 -4.62
CA GLY A 200 -10.84 20.95 -4.17
C GLY A 200 -11.20 19.52 -4.56
N LEU A 201 -10.23 18.74 -5.06
CA LEU A 201 -10.39 17.30 -5.18
C LEU A 201 -10.25 16.64 -3.81
N PRO A 202 -11.10 15.66 -3.43
CA PRO A 202 -11.16 15.15 -2.08
C PRO A 202 -9.92 14.33 -1.72
N GLN A 203 -9.35 14.58 -0.55
CA GLN A 203 -8.30 13.74 0.04
C GLN A 203 -8.88 12.44 0.59
N SER A 204 -10.12 12.51 1.05
CA SER A 204 -10.99 11.39 1.46
C SER A 204 -12.45 11.87 1.46
N PRO A 205 -13.45 10.98 1.50
CA PRO A 205 -14.85 11.36 1.65
C PRO A 205 -15.26 11.68 3.11
N GLN A 206 -14.31 12.01 4.00
CA GLN A 206 -14.49 12.13 5.44
C GLN A 206 -15.70 13.00 5.85
N LEU A 207 -15.81 14.20 5.30
CA LEU A 207 -16.89 15.12 5.67
C LEU A 207 -18.25 14.66 5.14
N TYR A 208 -18.27 14.11 3.93
CA TYR A 208 -19.51 13.63 3.30
C TYR A 208 -20.04 12.37 3.99
N LYS A 209 -19.18 11.41 4.39
CA LYS A 209 -19.65 10.21 5.07
C LYS A 209 -20.24 10.51 6.45
N GLN A 210 -19.72 11.51 7.16
CA GLN A 210 -20.32 11.99 8.40
C GLN A 210 -21.70 12.64 8.15
N LEU A 211 -21.86 13.42 7.07
CA LEU A 211 -23.16 13.94 6.64
C LEU A 211 -24.16 12.83 6.28
N LEU A 212 -23.69 11.72 5.72
CA LEU A 212 -24.54 10.55 5.43
C LEU A 212 -25.05 9.90 6.73
N MET A 213 -24.23 9.89 7.81
CA MET A 213 -24.69 9.44 9.12
C MET A 213 -25.77 10.38 9.68
N CYS A 214 -25.57 11.71 9.58
CA CYS A 214 -26.62 12.69 9.92
C CYS A 214 -27.90 12.50 9.09
N SER A 215 -27.76 11.96 7.88
CA SER A 215 -28.87 11.70 6.95
C SER A 215 -29.59 10.36 7.23
N GLY A 216 -29.16 9.58 8.21
CA GLY A 216 -29.80 8.34 8.64
C GLY A 216 -29.52 7.12 7.78
N PHE A 217 -28.41 7.08 7.03
CA PHE A 217 -28.04 5.93 6.19
C PHE A 217 -27.40 4.78 6.98
N ASP A 218 -27.12 4.94 8.27
CA ASP A 218 -26.59 3.98 9.24
C ASP A 218 -25.24 3.32 8.86
N ARG A 219 -25.13 2.73 7.69
CA ARG A 219 -23.94 2.01 7.21
C ARG A 219 -23.62 2.40 5.78
N TYR A 220 -22.53 3.10 5.61
CA TYR A 220 -22.02 3.60 4.33
C TYR A 220 -20.75 2.88 3.94
N ILE A 221 -20.59 2.59 2.66
CA ILE A 221 -19.35 2.15 2.02
C ILE A 221 -19.17 2.88 0.69
N GLN A 222 -17.91 3.10 0.30
CA GLN A 222 -17.55 3.57 -1.04
C GLN A 222 -16.16 3.06 -1.41
N ILE A 223 -16.00 2.58 -2.64
CA ILE A 223 -14.68 2.44 -3.24
C ILE A 223 -14.32 3.79 -3.85
N ALA A 224 -13.72 4.65 -3.02
CA ALA A 224 -13.55 6.07 -3.28
C ALA A 224 -12.23 6.38 -3.97
N ARG A 225 -12.26 7.29 -4.94
CA ARG A 225 -11.07 7.89 -5.52
C ARG A 225 -10.63 9.06 -4.66
N CYS A 226 -9.36 9.08 -4.25
CA CYS A 226 -8.77 10.09 -3.37
C CYS A 226 -7.56 10.74 -4.03
N PHE A 227 -7.29 11.99 -3.67
CA PHE A 227 -6.25 12.82 -4.27
C PHE A 227 -5.45 13.54 -3.18
N ARG A 228 -4.12 13.47 -3.22
CA ARG A 228 -3.24 14.15 -2.27
C ARG A 228 -2.02 14.69 -3.00
N ASP A 229 -1.80 16.00 -2.91
CA ASP A 229 -0.60 16.64 -3.44
C ASP A 229 0.50 16.61 -2.37
N GLU A 230 1.27 15.54 -2.37
CA GLU A 230 2.36 15.28 -1.44
C GLU A 230 3.53 14.55 -2.11
N ASP A 231 4.67 14.50 -1.43
CA ASP A 231 5.85 13.80 -1.94
C ASP A 231 5.59 12.29 -2.12
N LEU A 232 5.89 11.78 -3.31
CA LEU A 232 5.63 10.40 -3.65
C LEU A 232 6.74 9.46 -3.16
N ARG A 233 6.30 8.30 -2.64
CA ARG A 233 7.12 7.18 -2.21
C ARG A 233 6.70 5.89 -2.93
N ALA A 234 7.34 4.78 -2.63
CA ALA A 234 7.01 3.48 -3.25
C ALA A 234 5.55 3.05 -3.00
N ASP A 235 4.98 3.46 -1.88
CA ASP A 235 3.64 3.16 -1.41
C ASP A 235 2.66 4.34 -1.48
N ARG A 236 3.01 5.43 -2.20
CA ARG A 236 2.18 6.63 -2.37
C ARG A 236 2.04 7.04 -3.82
N GLN A 237 0.83 7.48 -4.18
CA GLN A 237 0.46 8.05 -5.46
C GLN A 237 -0.37 9.31 -5.24
N PRO A 238 -0.33 10.31 -6.16
CA PRO A 238 -1.10 11.54 -6.01
C PRO A 238 -2.61 11.28 -6.14
N GLU A 239 -2.98 10.20 -6.76
CA GLU A 239 -4.35 9.68 -6.86
C GLU A 239 -4.34 8.18 -6.54
N PHE A 240 -5.21 7.75 -5.64
CA PHE A 240 -5.30 6.39 -5.14
C PHE A 240 -6.74 6.01 -4.80
N THR A 241 -6.96 4.76 -4.44
CA THR A 241 -8.30 4.26 -4.14
C THR A 241 -8.39 3.79 -2.69
N GLN A 242 -9.44 4.21 -1.99
CA GLN A 242 -9.78 3.73 -0.66
C GLN A 242 -11.04 2.86 -0.69
N ILE A 243 -11.10 1.87 0.20
CA ILE A 243 -12.34 1.27 0.65
C ILE A 243 -12.72 2.07 1.90
N ASP A 244 -13.67 2.97 1.77
CA ASP A 244 -14.06 3.90 2.82
C ASP A 244 -15.42 3.53 3.40
N MET A 245 -15.54 3.54 4.72
CA MET A 245 -16.77 3.17 5.42
C MET A 245 -17.06 4.03 6.63
N GLU A 246 -18.36 4.13 6.98
CA GLU A 246 -18.83 4.79 8.19
C GLU A 246 -20.09 4.08 8.71
N LEU A 247 -20.22 3.99 10.04
CA LEU A 247 -21.32 3.32 10.73
C LEU A 247 -21.87 4.23 11.83
N SER A 248 -23.20 4.24 12.00
CA SER A 248 -23.88 4.92 13.11
C SER A 248 -24.13 3.98 14.28
N PHE A 249 -24.23 4.55 15.48
CA PHE A 249 -24.58 3.85 16.74
C PHE A 249 -23.58 2.74 17.12
N VAL A 250 -22.29 3.02 16.93
CA VAL A 250 -21.18 2.09 17.14
C VAL A 250 -20.06 2.74 17.94
N ASP A 251 -19.24 1.90 18.58
CA ASP A 251 -17.95 2.26 19.20
C ASP A 251 -16.80 1.46 18.54
N VAL A 252 -15.59 1.57 19.07
CA VAL A 252 -14.35 0.96 18.56
C VAL A 252 -14.51 -0.53 18.27
N ASP A 253 -15.07 -1.29 19.22
CA ASP A 253 -15.19 -2.75 19.10
C ASP A 253 -16.12 -3.19 17.98
N ASP A 254 -17.19 -2.45 17.71
CA ASP A 254 -18.12 -2.75 16.62
C ASP A 254 -17.46 -2.61 15.24
N VAL A 255 -16.64 -1.55 15.08
CA VAL A 255 -15.89 -1.32 13.84
C VAL A 255 -14.82 -2.38 13.65
N ILE A 256 -14.09 -2.72 14.70
CA ILE A 256 -13.07 -3.77 14.66
C ILE A 256 -13.68 -5.12 14.28
N ASP A 257 -14.81 -5.52 14.92
CA ASP A 257 -15.46 -6.81 14.63
C ASP A 257 -15.84 -6.98 13.17
N VAL A 258 -16.53 -6.00 12.58
CA VAL A 258 -16.93 -6.08 11.16
C VAL A 258 -15.71 -6.15 10.23
N ASN A 259 -14.63 -5.43 10.57
CA ASN A 259 -13.43 -5.41 9.76
C ASN A 259 -12.58 -6.68 9.92
N GLU A 260 -12.55 -7.30 11.09
CA GLU A 260 -11.94 -8.62 11.28
C GLU A 260 -12.63 -9.68 10.42
N ARG A 261 -13.97 -9.71 10.42
CA ARG A 261 -14.75 -10.63 9.57
C ARG A 261 -14.52 -10.34 8.09
N TYR A 262 -14.43 -9.06 7.69
CA TYR A 262 -14.12 -8.68 6.32
C TYR A 262 -12.73 -9.19 5.88
N LEU A 263 -11.70 -8.96 6.68
CA LEU A 263 -10.34 -9.41 6.36
C LEU A 263 -10.26 -10.94 6.28
N ALA A 264 -10.90 -11.65 7.21
CA ALA A 264 -10.96 -13.11 7.18
C ALA A 264 -11.65 -13.63 5.90
N PHE A 265 -12.80 -13.05 5.54
CA PHE A 265 -13.50 -13.35 4.30
C PHE A 265 -12.62 -13.07 3.06
N LEU A 266 -12.04 -11.87 2.98
CA LEU A 266 -11.28 -11.45 1.81
C LEU A 266 -10.03 -12.31 1.58
N PHE A 267 -9.26 -12.59 2.63
CA PHE A 267 -8.04 -13.41 2.51
C PHE A 267 -8.37 -14.87 2.17
N LYS A 268 -9.48 -15.39 2.70
CA LYS A 268 -9.95 -16.73 2.33
C LYS A 268 -10.34 -16.82 0.85
N GLU A 269 -11.15 -15.88 0.36
CA GLU A 269 -11.69 -15.90 -1.02
C GLU A 269 -10.64 -15.57 -2.10
N VAL A 270 -9.61 -14.79 -1.77
CA VAL A 270 -8.60 -14.35 -2.74
C VAL A 270 -7.36 -15.24 -2.72
N LEU A 271 -6.88 -15.60 -1.53
CA LEU A 271 -5.59 -16.27 -1.31
C LEU A 271 -5.71 -17.69 -0.72
N ASP A 272 -6.92 -18.12 -0.34
CA ASP A 272 -7.19 -19.36 0.44
C ASP A 272 -6.41 -19.40 1.76
N ILE A 273 -6.32 -18.25 2.45
CA ILE A 273 -5.64 -18.12 3.73
C ILE A 273 -6.67 -17.89 4.84
N ASP A 274 -6.58 -18.67 5.90
CA ASP A 274 -7.41 -18.52 7.10
C ASP A 274 -6.76 -17.52 8.06
N VAL A 275 -7.35 -16.33 8.20
CA VAL A 275 -6.93 -15.30 9.17
C VAL A 275 -7.44 -15.71 10.55
N LYS A 276 -6.52 -15.80 11.52
CA LYS A 276 -6.87 -16.14 12.90
C LYS A 276 -7.57 -14.95 13.57
N LEU A 277 -8.78 -15.18 14.07
CA LEU A 277 -9.55 -14.20 14.84
C LEU A 277 -9.63 -14.59 16.33
N PRO A 278 -9.75 -13.63 17.26
CA PRO A 278 -9.60 -12.20 17.02
C PRO A 278 -8.15 -11.83 16.65
N ILE A 279 -7.98 -10.74 15.89
CA ILE A 279 -6.65 -10.17 15.60
C ILE A 279 -6.09 -9.56 16.89
N GLN A 280 -4.78 -9.73 17.11
CA GLN A 280 -4.10 -9.14 18.25
C GLN A 280 -4.28 -7.61 18.27
N ARG A 281 -4.54 -7.04 19.46
CA ARG A 281 -4.60 -5.60 19.69
C ARG A 281 -3.48 -5.19 20.62
N ILE A 282 -2.84 -4.07 20.33
CA ILE A 282 -1.85 -3.39 21.16
C ILE A 282 -2.16 -1.89 21.16
N THR A 283 -1.79 -1.20 22.23
CA THR A 283 -1.90 0.26 22.25
C THR A 283 -0.78 0.89 21.41
N TRP A 284 -0.95 2.13 20.98
CA TRP A 284 0.09 2.91 20.32
C TRP A 284 1.36 2.98 21.17
N GLN A 285 1.21 3.23 22.48
CA GLN A 285 2.36 3.29 23.39
C GLN A 285 3.10 1.95 23.44
N GLU A 286 2.36 0.83 23.52
CA GLU A 286 2.96 -0.52 23.47
C GLU A 286 3.67 -0.79 22.14
N ALA A 287 3.07 -0.36 21.02
CA ALA A 287 3.70 -0.50 19.70
C ALA A 287 5.03 0.28 19.62
N MET A 288 5.04 1.52 20.12
CA MET A 288 6.25 2.34 20.17
C MET A 288 7.31 1.76 21.12
N ASP A 289 6.91 1.34 22.31
CA ASP A 289 7.84 0.79 23.31
C ASP A 289 8.51 -0.50 22.86
N ARG A 290 7.76 -1.39 22.20
CA ARG A 290 8.24 -2.72 21.78
C ARG A 290 8.87 -2.74 20.39
N PHE A 291 8.41 -1.89 19.48
CA PHE A 291 8.81 -1.99 18.07
C PHE A 291 9.38 -0.68 17.49
N GLY A 292 9.28 0.43 18.21
CA GLY A 292 9.71 1.74 17.74
C GLY A 292 8.90 2.25 16.52
N SER A 293 7.67 1.77 16.36
CA SER A 293 6.81 2.11 15.23
C SER A 293 5.34 1.86 15.55
N ASP A 294 4.46 2.75 15.10
CA ASP A 294 3.00 2.60 15.14
C ASP A 294 2.45 1.58 14.12
N LYS A 295 3.30 1.05 13.25
CA LYS A 295 3.00 0.01 12.26
C LYS A 295 4.01 -1.13 12.33
N PRO A 296 4.00 -1.92 13.42
CA PRO A 296 5.00 -2.94 13.66
C PRO A 296 4.86 -4.12 12.69
N ASP A 297 6.00 -4.63 12.23
CA ASP A 297 6.04 -5.93 11.55
C ASP A 297 6.11 -7.04 12.60
N MET A 298 5.06 -7.85 12.68
CA MET A 298 4.88 -8.91 13.69
C MET A 298 5.38 -10.29 13.22
N ARG A 299 6.04 -10.39 12.04
CA ARG A 299 6.56 -11.66 11.51
C ARG A 299 7.80 -12.15 12.24
N PHE A 300 8.47 -11.30 13.00
CA PHE A 300 9.69 -11.62 13.74
C PHE A 300 9.73 -10.90 15.07
N GLY A 301 10.54 -11.38 15.99
CA GLY A 301 10.81 -10.78 17.30
C GLY A 301 11.68 -9.51 17.21
N MET A 302 12.80 -9.49 17.95
CA MET A 302 13.73 -8.35 18.01
C MET A 302 13.06 -7.08 18.55
N GLU A 303 12.32 -7.24 19.67
CA GLU A 303 11.66 -6.12 20.34
C GLU A 303 12.69 -5.16 20.97
N LEU A 304 12.27 -3.92 21.16
CA LEU A 304 13.04 -2.92 21.88
C LEU A 304 12.99 -3.19 23.39
N HIS A 305 14.13 -3.08 24.05
CA HIS A 305 14.25 -3.16 25.50
C HIS A 305 14.69 -1.82 26.07
N ASP A 306 13.93 -1.29 27.03
CA ASP A 306 14.34 -0.10 27.76
C ASP A 306 15.35 -0.49 28.82
N VAL A 307 16.54 0.09 28.73
CA VAL A 307 17.65 -0.14 29.67
C VAL A 307 18.05 1.13 30.42
N SER A 308 17.23 2.19 30.35
CA SER A 308 17.50 3.50 30.93
C SER A 308 17.85 3.41 32.43
N ASP A 309 17.09 2.64 33.21
CA ASP A 309 17.32 2.48 34.65
C ASP A 309 18.64 1.78 34.99
N ILE A 310 19.12 0.90 34.10
CA ILE A 310 20.37 0.15 34.28
C ILE A 310 21.59 1.05 34.07
N VAL A 311 21.48 1.98 33.12
CA VAL A 311 22.61 2.80 32.66
C VAL A 311 22.63 4.23 33.18
N LYS A 312 21.67 4.61 34.02
CA LYS A 312 21.50 6.00 34.51
C LYS A 312 22.71 6.55 35.27
N ASP A 313 23.44 5.69 35.97
CA ASP A 313 24.60 6.04 36.81
C ASP A 313 25.91 5.55 36.20
N CYS A 314 25.93 5.02 34.98
CA CYS A 314 27.12 4.47 34.34
C CYS A 314 28.12 5.55 33.92
N GLY A 315 29.37 5.18 33.66
CA GLY A 315 30.41 6.10 33.22
C GLY A 315 30.37 6.49 31.75
N PHE A 316 29.39 5.98 30.95
CA PHE A 316 29.29 6.28 29.53
C PHE A 316 28.43 7.54 29.29
N GLY A 317 29.07 8.69 29.14
CA GLY A 317 28.43 10.02 29.03
C GLY A 317 27.42 10.19 27.89
N VAL A 318 27.39 9.29 26.89
CA VAL A 318 26.34 9.29 25.86
C VAL A 318 25.01 8.82 26.44
N PHE A 319 25.03 7.81 27.31
CA PHE A 319 23.83 7.27 27.95
C PHE A 319 23.31 8.22 29.02
N THR A 320 24.20 8.60 29.96
CA THR A 320 23.80 9.50 31.06
C THR A 320 23.35 10.87 30.54
N GLY A 321 24.05 11.43 29.53
CA GLY A 321 23.66 12.70 28.91
C GLY A 321 22.32 12.64 28.18
N ALA A 322 21.94 11.52 27.57
CA ALA A 322 20.61 11.35 27.00
C ALA A 322 19.52 11.38 28.09
N LEU A 323 19.75 10.65 29.19
CA LEU A 323 18.81 10.55 30.31
C LEU A 323 18.67 11.88 31.07
N GLU A 324 19.75 12.60 31.31
CA GLU A 324 19.77 13.93 31.93
C GLU A 324 18.94 14.96 31.14
N ASN A 325 18.83 14.77 29.81
CA ASN A 325 18.00 15.60 28.92
C ASN A 325 16.59 15.05 28.70
N GLY A 326 16.12 14.12 29.57
CA GLY A 326 14.77 13.57 29.50
C GLY A 326 14.53 12.60 28.34
N GLY A 327 15.59 12.05 27.75
CA GLY A 327 15.51 11.01 26.73
C GLY A 327 15.48 9.60 27.30
N SER A 328 15.76 8.59 26.47
CA SER A 328 15.84 7.18 26.88
C SER A 328 17.03 6.47 26.26
N VAL A 329 17.38 5.34 26.85
CA VAL A 329 18.36 4.40 26.30
C VAL A 329 17.65 3.07 26.09
N ARG A 330 17.55 2.67 24.82
CA ARG A 330 16.91 1.40 24.44
C ARG A 330 17.83 0.59 23.54
N GLY A 331 17.58 -0.70 23.47
CA GLY A 331 18.35 -1.59 22.61
C GLY A 331 17.50 -2.65 21.94
N ILE A 332 18.09 -3.31 20.95
CA ILE A 332 17.56 -4.50 20.29
C ILE A 332 18.60 -5.61 20.30
N ASN A 333 18.14 -6.87 20.34
CA ASN A 333 18.98 -8.04 20.25
C ASN A 333 18.88 -8.67 18.85
N ALA A 334 19.95 -8.59 18.07
CA ALA A 334 20.11 -9.31 16.81
C ALA A 334 20.68 -10.71 17.09
N GLU A 335 19.79 -11.67 17.34
CA GLU A 335 20.16 -13.04 17.71
C GLU A 335 21.05 -13.69 16.62
N GLY A 336 22.11 -14.36 17.04
CA GLY A 336 23.05 -15.04 16.14
C GLY A 336 23.97 -14.12 15.33
N GLN A 337 23.98 -12.79 15.56
CA GLN A 337 24.79 -11.82 14.82
C GLN A 337 26.06 -11.39 15.57
N GLY A 338 26.45 -12.05 16.67
CA GLY A 338 27.63 -11.74 17.49
C GLY A 338 28.96 -11.80 16.74
N ALA A 339 29.04 -12.58 15.67
CA ALA A 339 30.20 -12.65 14.77
C ALA A 339 30.18 -11.60 13.63
N MET A 340 29.24 -10.64 13.64
CA MET A 340 29.13 -9.64 12.59
C MET A 340 30.42 -8.84 12.41
N PRO A 341 31.01 -8.78 11.19
CA PRO A 341 32.25 -8.05 10.94
C PRO A 341 32.10 -6.55 11.24
N ARG A 342 33.14 -5.93 11.80
CA ARG A 342 33.20 -4.50 12.13
C ARG A 342 32.69 -3.61 11.00
N LYS A 343 33.10 -3.89 9.75
CA LYS A 343 32.67 -3.14 8.57
C LYS A 343 31.15 -3.15 8.34
N LYS A 344 30.47 -4.26 8.74
CA LYS A 344 29.00 -4.33 8.66
C LYS A 344 28.36 -3.53 9.79
N ILE A 345 28.91 -3.59 11.01
CA ILE A 345 28.46 -2.75 12.14
C ILE A 345 28.61 -1.27 11.79
N ASP A 346 29.76 -0.86 11.20
CA ASP A 346 29.98 0.51 10.78
C ASP A 346 28.94 0.97 9.73
N LYS A 347 28.47 0.08 8.84
CA LYS A 347 27.35 0.38 7.92
C LYS A 347 26.02 0.58 8.66
N LEU A 348 25.76 -0.17 9.73
CA LEU A 348 24.57 0.05 10.56
C LEU A 348 24.64 1.41 11.28
N VAL A 349 25.85 1.82 11.73
CA VAL A 349 26.07 3.16 12.29
C VAL A 349 25.73 4.26 11.25
N GLU A 350 26.21 4.14 10.02
CA GLU A 350 25.88 5.09 8.96
C GLU A 350 24.38 5.06 8.60
N PHE A 351 23.75 3.89 8.60
CA PHE A 351 22.32 3.75 8.39
C PHE A 351 21.50 4.55 9.43
N VAL A 352 21.81 4.36 10.72
CA VAL A 352 21.06 5.06 11.79
C VAL A 352 21.33 6.58 11.81
N LYS A 353 22.50 7.03 11.36
CA LYS A 353 22.77 8.47 11.16
C LYS A 353 21.82 9.11 10.15
N GLY A 354 21.39 8.36 9.12
CA GLY A 354 20.38 8.80 8.17
C GLY A 354 19.01 9.09 8.81
N TYR A 355 18.76 8.53 10.00
CA TYR A 355 17.57 8.79 10.83
C TYR A 355 17.82 9.85 11.93
N GLY A 356 18.97 10.50 11.95
CA GLY A 356 19.31 11.56 12.91
C GLY A 356 20.07 11.10 14.16
N ALA A 357 20.39 9.79 14.30
CA ALA A 357 21.20 9.33 15.41
C ALA A 357 22.64 9.84 15.32
N LYS A 358 23.24 10.16 16.46
CA LYS A 358 24.66 10.55 16.55
C LYS A 358 25.62 9.36 16.45
N GLY A 359 25.13 8.16 16.73
CA GLY A 359 25.89 6.93 16.70
C GLY A 359 25.06 5.73 17.14
N LEU A 360 25.69 4.56 17.19
CA LEU A 360 25.10 3.30 17.63
C LEU A 360 26.09 2.59 18.56
N ALA A 361 25.70 2.34 19.81
CA ALA A 361 26.49 1.56 20.73
C ALA A 361 26.19 0.07 20.57
N TYR A 362 27.15 -0.81 20.86
CA TYR A 362 26.94 -2.25 20.70
C TYR A 362 27.72 -3.10 21.68
N ILE A 363 27.19 -4.32 21.92
CA ILE A 363 27.86 -5.44 22.57
C ILE A 363 27.74 -6.65 21.63
N ALA A 364 28.88 -7.17 21.16
CA ALA A 364 28.93 -8.43 20.41
C ALA A 364 29.37 -9.54 21.35
N ILE A 365 28.59 -10.59 21.47
CA ILE A 365 28.86 -11.76 22.34
C ILE A 365 29.29 -12.90 21.42
N ALA A 366 30.54 -13.31 21.54
CA ALA A 366 31.07 -14.45 20.79
C ALA A 366 30.49 -15.79 21.30
N GLU A 367 30.61 -16.87 20.52
CA GLU A 367 30.13 -18.21 20.88
C GLU A 367 30.72 -18.73 22.19
N ASP A 368 31.92 -18.31 22.53
CA ASP A 368 32.61 -18.67 23.80
C ASP A 368 32.18 -17.77 24.98
N GLY A 369 31.24 -16.84 24.77
CA GLY A 369 30.78 -15.87 25.75
C GLY A 369 31.64 -14.61 25.88
N THR A 370 32.76 -14.52 25.13
CA THR A 370 33.60 -13.31 25.13
C THR A 370 32.82 -12.12 24.56
N ARG A 371 32.89 -10.98 25.26
CA ARG A 371 32.15 -9.75 24.88
C ARG A 371 33.09 -8.71 24.26
N LYS A 372 32.71 -8.15 23.13
CA LYS A 372 33.31 -6.97 22.51
C LYS A 372 32.28 -5.83 22.49
N SER A 373 32.64 -4.69 23.03
CA SER A 373 31.74 -3.55 23.13
C SER A 373 32.41 -2.24 22.73
N SER A 374 31.67 -1.31 22.18
CA SER A 374 32.13 0.04 21.86
C SER A 374 32.29 0.93 23.11
N PHE A 375 31.71 0.54 24.25
CA PHE A 375 31.67 1.35 25.47
C PHE A 375 32.05 0.61 26.76
N ALA A 376 32.51 -0.62 26.68
CA ALA A 376 32.85 -1.47 27.86
C ALA A 376 33.78 -0.77 28.85
N LYS A 377 34.73 0.05 28.39
CA LYS A 377 35.70 0.76 29.27
C LYS A 377 35.06 1.80 30.21
N PHE A 378 33.80 2.11 30.01
CA PHE A 378 33.01 3.10 30.79
C PHE A 378 31.97 2.43 31.70
N MET A 379 31.94 1.09 31.74
CA MET A 379 30.96 0.29 32.49
C MET A 379 31.68 -0.63 33.45
N THR A 380 31.03 -0.94 34.57
CA THR A 380 31.46 -2.04 35.44
C THR A 380 31.03 -3.40 34.86
N ASP A 381 31.62 -4.50 35.35
CA ASP A 381 31.23 -5.83 34.92
C ASP A 381 29.76 -6.13 35.29
N GLU A 382 29.32 -5.66 36.48
CA GLU A 382 27.95 -5.82 36.97
C GLU A 382 26.94 -5.08 36.08
N GLU A 383 27.24 -3.84 35.62
CA GLU A 383 26.40 -3.08 34.70
C GLU A 383 26.32 -3.77 33.32
N MET A 384 27.47 -4.28 32.83
CA MET A 384 27.51 -5.05 31.58
C MET A 384 26.70 -6.35 31.66
N ASP A 385 26.76 -7.07 32.79
CA ASP A 385 25.97 -8.28 33.04
C ASP A 385 24.48 -7.96 33.10
N ALA A 386 24.11 -6.86 33.77
CA ALA A 386 22.74 -6.41 33.86
C ALA A 386 22.18 -6.03 32.49
N LEU A 387 22.95 -5.33 31.63
CA LEU A 387 22.57 -5.01 30.26
C LEU A 387 22.34 -6.27 29.42
N VAL A 388 23.30 -7.20 29.42
CA VAL A 388 23.17 -8.44 28.65
C VAL A 388 21.94 -9.24 29.09
N LYS A 389 21.68 -9.29 30.39
CA LYS A 389 20.49 -9.96 30.95
C LYS A 389 19.19 -9.27 30.54
N ALA A 390 19.13 -7.95 30.63
CA ALA A 390 17.93 -7.18 30.25
C ALA A 390 17.60 -7.27 28.76
N MET A 391 18.63 -7.53 27.93
CA MET A 391 18.51 -7.72 26.48
C MET A 391 18.30 -9.18 26.08
N ASP A 392 18.10 -10.10 27.03
CA ASP A 392 18.06 -11.56 26.79
C ASP A 392 19.27 -12.09 25.96
N GLY A 393 20.42 -11.41 26.08
CA GLY A 393 21.60 -11.67 25.28
C GLY A 393 22.26 -13.02 25.62
N LYS A 394 22.58 -13.79 24.59
CA LYS A 394 23.20 -15.12 24.64
C LYS A 394 24.52 -15.13 23.87
N PRO A 395 25.40 -16.13 24.10
CA PRO A 395 26.53 -16.37 23.21
C PRO A 395 26.08 -16.45 21.74
N GLY A 396 26.75 -15.73 20.87
CA GLY A 396 26.41 -15.58 19.46
C GLY A 396 25.57 -14.35 19.10
N ASP A 397 25.11 -13.54 20.05
CA ASP A 397 24.21 -12.39 19.80
C ASP A 397 24.94 -11.06 19.64
N LEU A 398 24.31 -10.14 18.93
CA LEU A 398 24.71 -8.73 18.80
C LEU A 398 23.64 -7.83 19.40
N LEU A 399 24.00 -7.14 20.49
CA LEU A 399 23.13 -6.17 21.16
C LEU A 399 23.47 -4.77 20.65
N LEU A 400 22.47 -4.00 20.25
CA LEU A 400 22.62 -2.69 19.65
C LEU A 400 21.79 -1.68 20.45
N PHE A 401 22.37 -0.50 20.75
CA PHE A 401 21.74 0.50 21.62
C PHE A 401 21.73 1.87 20.98
N ALA A 402 20.62 2.59 21.15
CA ALA A 402 20.47 4.01 20.83
C ALA A 402 20.13 4.80 22.10
N ALA A 403 20.62 6.03 22.17
CA ALA A 403 20.42 6.95 23.30
C ALA A 403 20.26 8.37 22.78
N ASP A 404 19.10 8.95 22.96
CA ASP A 404 18.75 10.35 22.63
C ASP A 404 17.32 10.67 23.15
N LYS A 405 16.65 11.74 22.63
CA LYS A 405 15.21 11.96 22.84
C LYS A 405 14.43 10.70 22.50
N THR A 406 13.46 10.31 23.32
CA THR A 406 12.75 9.02 23.20
C THR A 406 12.14 8.80 21.81
N LYS A 407 11.53 9.85 21.20
CA LYS A 407 10.98 9.77 19.84
C LYS A 407 12.06 9.37 18.82
N LEU A 408 13.24 9.99 18.89
CA LEU A 408 14.35 9.65 17.99
C LEU A 408 14.87 8.24 18.23
N VAL A 409 14.91 7.77 19.48
CA VAL A 409 15.32 6.39 19.81
C VAL A 409 14.34 5.38 19.18
N TYR A 410 13.03 5.63 19.24
CA TYR A 410 12.04 4.80 18.56
C TYR A 410 12.27 4.76 17.05
N ASP A 411 12.35 5.92 16.40
CA ASP A 411 12.54 6.02 14.95
C ASP A 411 13.80 5.28 14.49
N VAL A 412 14.90 5.45 15.21
CA VAL A 412 16.20 4.82 14.92
C VAL A 412 16.15 3.30 15.10
N LEU A 413 15.66 2.82 16.24
CA LEU A 413 15.64 1.39 16.52
C LEU A 413 14.55 0.65 15.74
N GLY A 414 13.40 1.28 15.50
CA GLY A 414 12.36 0.73 14.65
C GLY A 414 12.85 0.53 13.20
N ALA A 415 13.54 1.51 12.63
CA ALA A 415 14.15 1.39 11.32
C ALA A 415 15.29 0.35 11.29
N LEU A 416 16.15 0.34 12.31
CA LEU A 416 17.25 -0.61 12.44
C LEU A 416 16.75 -2.06 12.57
N ARG A 417 15.66 -2.26 13.30
CA ARG A 417 14.98 -3.55 13.45
C ARG A 417 14.57 -4.13 12.09
N LEU A 418 13.93 -3.33 11.24
CA LEU A 418 13.51 -3.75 9.90
C LEU A 418 14.71 -4.00 8.97
N GLU A 419 15.74 -3.16 9.03
CA GLU A 419 16.96 -3.35 8.22
C GLU A 419 17.69 -4.65 8.59
N LEU A 420 17.81 -4.96 9.88
CA LEU A 420 18.39 -6.21 10.35
C LEU A 420 17.54 -7.41 9.96
N ALA A 421 16.20 -7.33 10.09
CA ALA A 421 15.31 -8.40 9.69
C ALA A 421 15.44 -8.72 8.19
N LYS A 422 15.61 -7.69 7.34
CA LYS A 422 15.88 -7.86 5.92
C LYS A 422 17.24 -8.53 5.67
N GLN A 423 18.30 -8.10 6.36
CA GLN A 423 19.63 -8.68 6.22
C GLN A 423 19.70 -10.14 6.71
N MET A 424 18.85 -10.50 7.69
CA MET A 424 18.76 -11.82 8.29
C MET A 424 17.72 -12.73 7.60
N ASP A 425 17.06 -12.26 6.55
CA ASP A 425 16.01 -12.98 5.78
C ASP A 425 14.83 -13.44 6.67
N LEU A 426 14.40 -12.58 7.60
CA LEU A 426 13.30 -12.87 8.54
C LEU A 426 11.93 -12.44 7.99
N LEU A 427 11.87 -11.78 6.82
CA LEU A 427 10.66 -11.20 6.25
C LEU A 427 10.01 -12.14 5.23
N ASP A 428 9.36 -13.22 5.70
CA ASP A 428 8.65 -14.14 4.81
C ASP A 428 7.44 -13.43 4.16
N LYS A 429 7.45 -13.29 2.83
CA LYS A 429 6.35 -12.73 2.05
C LYS A 429 5.11 -13.64 1.98
N ASN A 430 5.22 -14.91 2.41
CA ASN A 430 4.11 -15.84 2.47
C ASN A 430 3.35 -15.79 3.80
N GLU A 431 3.91 -15.14 4.80
CA GLU A 431 3.31 -14.96 6.10
C GLU A 431 2.55 -13.62 6.16
N TYR A 432 1.32 -13.64 6.66
CA TYR A 432 0.47 -12.48 6.85
C TYR A 432 0.16 -12.33 8.34
N ARG A 433 0.77 -11.33 8.98
CA ARG A 433 0.60 -11.01 10.41
C ARG A 433 -0.11 -9.68 10.57
N PHE A 434 -1.33 -9.75 11.05
CA PHE A 434 -2.16 -8.59 11.36
C PHE A 434 -2.00 -8.17 12.82
N VAL A 435 -2.11 -6.88 13.07
CA VAL A 435 -2.22 -6.31 14.40
C VAL A 435 -3.05 -5.04 14.36
N TRP A 436 -3.95 -4.86 15.33
CA TRP A 436 -4.59 -3.57 15.59
C TRP A 436 -3.70 -2.75 16.51
N VAL A 437 -3.48 -1.51 16.12
CA VAL A 437 -2.88 -0.49 16.99
C VAL A 437 -3.98 0.48 17.38
N THR A 438 -4.16 0.71 18.67
CA THR A 438 -5.27 1.50 19.23
C THR A 438 -4.75 2.55 20.20
N GLU A 439 -5.63 3.42 20.70
CA GLU A 439 -5.31 4.42 21.72
C GLU A 439 -4.15 5.34 21.30
N PHE A 440 -4.19 5.82 20.06
CA PHE A 440 -3.21 6.80 19.57
C PHE A 440 -3.27 8.09 20.40
N PRO A 441 -2.17 8.88 20.47
CA PRO A 441 -2.28 10.26 20.92
C PRO A 441 -3.33 11.01 20.10
N LEU A 442 -4.16 11.83 20.76
CA LEU A 442 -5.14 12.67 20.06
C LEU A 442 -4.45 13.79 19.31
N LEU A 443 -3.43 14.37 19.93
CA LEU A 443 -2.69 15.53 19.46
C LEU A 443 -1.19 15.27 19.49
N GLU A 444 -0.45 15.85 18.56
CA GLU A 444 1.00 15.91 18.57
C GLU A 444 1.49 17.36 18.48
N TRP A 445 2.62 17.64 19.12
CA TRP A 445 3.23 18.97 19.05
C TRP A 445 4.02 19.14 17.76
N SER A 446 3.65 20.14 16.96
CA SER A 446 4.41 20.55 15.79
C SER A 446 5.43 21.62 16.16
N GLU A 447 6.72 21.30 16.07
CA GLU A 447 7.81 22.26 16.25
C GLU A 447 7.79 23.35 15.16
N GLU A 448 7.39 22.97 13.93
CA GLU A 448 7.33 23.89 12.78
C GLU A 448 6.22 24.91 12.94
N GLU A 449 5.01 24.47 13.37
CA GLU A 449 3.86 25.35 13.55
C GLU A 449 3.77 25.94 14.96
N ASN A 450 4.63 25.47 15.88
CA ASN A 450 4.64 25.87 17.30
C ASN A 450 3.23 25.77 17.96
N ARG A 451 2.50 24.68 17.65
CA ARG A 451 1.16 24.37 18.18
C ARG A 451 0.89 22.88 18.15
N PHE A 452 -0.17 22.48 18.83
CA PHE A 452 -0.70 21.12 18.66
C PHE A 452 -1.38 20.96 17.30
N THR A 453 -1.19 19.80 16.69
CA THR A 453 -1.90 19.33 15.49
C THR A 453 -2.61 18.04 15.80
N ALA A 454 -3.72 17.74 15.11
CA ALA A 454 -4.40 16.47 15.27
C ALA A 454 -3.55 15.35 14.67
N MET A 455 -3.39 14.25 15.41
CA MET A 455 -2.65 13.10 14.88
C MET A 455 -3.37 12.41 13.73
N HIS A 456 -4.70 12.38 13.75
CA HIS A 456 -5.56 11.87 12.67
C HIS A 456 -6.30 13.02 11.98
N HIS A 457 -7.40 13.49 12.59
CA HIS A 457 -8.17 14.63 12.07
C HIS A 457 -8.98 15.32 13.20
N PRO A 458 -9.46 16.56 12.99
CA PRO A 458 -10.11 17.36 14.04
C PRO A 458 -11.43 16.79 14.59
N PHE A 459 -12.00 15.78 13.94
CA PHE A 459 -13.27 15.15 14.34
C PHE A 459 -13.07 13.82 15.08
N THR A 460 -11.84 13.48 15.44
CA THR A 460 -11.51 12.25 16.18
C THR A 460 -11.92 12.39 17.64
N MET A 461 -12.73 11.44 18.15
CA MET A 461 -13.14 11.38 19.54
C MET A 461 -11.97 10.97 20.43
N LEU A 462 -11.88 11.60 21.60
CA LEU A 462 -10.92 11.24 22.64
C LEU A 462 -11.50 10.11 23.52
N MET A 463 -10.62 9.46 24.30
CA MET A 463 -11.04 8.56 25.38
C MET A 463 -11.75 9.40 26.45
N GLU A 464 -12.97 9.01 26.89
CA GLU A 464 -13.80 9.81 27.78
C GLU A 464 -13.12 10.13 29.12
N GLU A 465 -12.33 9.20 29.66
CA GLU A 465 -11.56 9.37 30.86
C GLU A 465 -10.45 10.43 30.76
N ASP A 466 -9.98 10.72 29.53
CA ASP A 466 -8.91 11.68 29.27
C ASP A 466 -9.46 13.12 29.03
N LEU A 467 -10.78 13.32 28.99
CA LEU A 467 -11.40 14.63 28.74
C LEU A 467 -10.83 15.76 29.65
N PRO A 468 -10.59 15.55 30.97
CA PRO A 468 -9.98 16.59 31.81
C PRO A 468 -8.55 16.96 31.41
N LEU A 469 -7.83 16.06 30.73
CA LEU A 469 -6.45 16.31 30.27
C LEU A 469 -6.40 17.25 29.08
N LEU A 470 -7.47 17.35 28.29
CA LEU A 470 -7.51 18.24 27.13
C LEU A 470 -7.25 19.72 27.50
N ASP A 471 -7.70 20.12 28.68
CA ASP A 471 -7.52 21.49 29.23
C ASP A 471 -6.17 21.65 29.98
N THR A 472 -5.55 20.55 30.46
CA THR A 472 -4.40 20.63 31.39
C THR A 472 -3.09 20.07 30.79
N ASP A 473 -3.16 19.01 30.00
CA ASP A 473 -2.01 18.35 29.37
C ASP A 473 -2.45 17.68 28.04
N PRO A 474 -2.77 18.47 27.02
CA PRO A 474 -3.36 17.97 25.78
C PRO A 474 -2.48 16.94 25.04
N GLY A 475 -1.17 16.96 25.26
CA GLY A 475 -0.24 15.98 24.68
C GLY A 475 -0.37 14.57 25.25
N LYS A 476 -1.12 14.36 26.35
CA LYS A 476 -1.36 13.04 26.94
C LYS A 476 -2.75 12.47 26.67
N VAL A 477 -3.60 13.22 25.97
CA VAL A 477 -4.95 12.77 25.63
C VAL A 477 -4.86 11.68 24.57
N ARG A 478 -5.52 10.54 24.84
CA ARG A 478 -5.63 9.42 23.89
C ARG A 478 -6.88 9.56 23.03
N ALA A 479 -6.77 9.12 21.78
CA ALA A 479 -7.86 9.08 20.82
C ALA A 479 -8.55 7.71 20.80
N LYS A 480 -9.84 7.67 20.53
CA LYS A 480 -10.57 6.48 20.08
C LYS A 480 -10.27 6.19 18.60
N ALA A 481 -8.98 6.08 18.28
CA ALA A 481 -8.48 5.79 16.95
C ALA A 481 -7.87 4.39 16.91
N TYR A 482 -7.90 3.79 15.74
CA TYR A 482 -7.44 2.43 15.50
C TYR A 482 -6.94 2.26 14.07
N ASP A 483 -5.75 1.66 13.94
CA ASP A 483 -5.17 1.29 12.65
C ASP A 483 -5.01 -0.21 12.57
N ILE A 484 -5.31 -0.77 11.41
CA ILE A 484 -5.00 -2.15 11.07
C ILE A 484 -3.70 -2.22 10.30
N VAL A 485 -2.76 -2.96 10.84
CA VAL A 485 -1.40 -3.12 10.29
C VAL A 485 -1.22 -4.55 9.79
N LEU A 486 -0.63 -4.69 8.61
CA LEU A 486 -0.24 -5.96 8.01
C LEU A 486 1.24 -5.92 7.63
N ASN A 487 2.06 -6.81 8.24
CA ASN A 487 3.47 -6.95 7.89
C ASN A 487 4.24 -5.63 7.86
N GLY A 488 4.08 -4.79 8.87
CA GLY A 488 4.76 -3.49 8.96
C GLY A 488 4.17 -2.38 8.11
N ASN A 489 2.99 -2.58 7.52
CA ASN A 489 2.28 -1.58 6.73
C ASN A 489 0.89 -1.34 7.31
N GLU A 490 0.56 -0.10 7.57
CA GLU A 490 -0.81 0.34 7.82
C GLU A 490 -1.64 0.11 6.55
N ILE A 491 -2.59 -0.79 6.59
CA ILE A 491 -3.49 -1.07 5.47
C ILE A 491 -4.81 -0.32 5.56
N GLY A 492 -5.14 0.18 6.74
CA GLY A 492 -6.32 1.00 6.98
C GLY A 492 -6.29 1.61 8.37
N GLY A 493 -6.99 2.70 8.53
CA GLY A 493 -7.12 3.42 9.79
C GLY A 493 -8.46 4.11 9.92
N GLY A 494 -8.85 4.38 11.17
CA GLY A 494 -10.10 5.01 11.49
C GLY A 494 -10.22 5.48 12.93
N SER A 495 -11.37 6.04 13.26
CA SER A 495 -11.67 6.49 14.62
C SER A 495 -13.17 6.54 14.88
N VAL A 496 -13.54 6.62 16.15
CA VAL A 496 -14.83 7.16 16.55
C VAL A 496 -14.81 8.68 16.34
N ARG A 497 -15.96 9.26 15.95
CA ARG A 497 -16.04 10.69 15.65
C ARG A 497 -16.67 11.43 16.82
N ILE A 498 -16.25 12.69 17.02
CA ILE A 498 -16.91 13.59 17.94
C ILE A 498 -18.31 13.88 17.39
N HIS A 499 -19.33 13.69 18.23
CA HIS A 499 -20.72 14.01 17.93
C HIS A 499 -21.34 14.99 18.95
N GLN A 500 -20.53 15.46 19.88
CA GLN A 500 -20.92 16.39 20.96
C GLN A 500 -20.29 17.76 20.68
N ASP A 501 -21.13 18.80 20.61
CA ASP A 501 -20.70 20.14 20.21
C ASP A 501 -19.65 20.74 21.17
N ASP A 502 -19.82 20.53 22.47
CA ASP A 502 -18.92 21.03 23.51
C ASP A 502 -17.53 20.39 23.44
N ILE A 503 -17.46 19.10 23.14
CA ILE A 503 -16.19 18.39 22.92
C ILE A 503 -15.54 18.86 21.62
N GLN A 504 -16.32 19.06 20.55
CA GLN A 504 -15.80 19.54 19.27
C GLN A 504 -15.25 20.97 19.38
N GLU A 505 -15.91 21.86 20.14
CA GLU A 505 -15.40 23.20 20.42
C GLU A 505 -14.05 23.14 21.14
N LYS A 506 -13.92 22.34 22.21
CA LYS A 506 -12.65 22.16 22.93
C LYS A 506 -11.55 21.59 22.05
N MET A 507 -11.88 20.66 21.16
CA MET A 507 -10.91 20.10 20.21
C MET A 507 -10.38 21.18 19.26
N PHE A 508 -11.25 22.05 18.72
CA PHE A 508 -10.83 23.15 17.87
C PHE A 508 -9.98 24.18 18.64
N GLU A 509 -10.33 24.50 19.87
CA GLU A 509 -9.55 25.38 20.75
C GLU A 509 -8.14 24.79 20.99
N ALA A 510 -8.01 23.51 21.28
CA ALA A 510 -6.73 22.82 21.46
C ALA A 510 -5.87 22.84 20.19
N LEU A 511 -6.49 22.83 19.01
CA LEU A 511 -5.83 22.95 17.70
C LEU A 511 -5.52 24.40 17.29
N GLY A 512 -5.92 25.39 18.13
CA GLY A 512 -5.69 26.82 17.88
C GLY A 512 -6.66 27.46 16.87
N PHE A 513 -7.80 26.83 16.57
CA PHE A 513 -8.87 27.45 15.77
C PHE A 513 -9.66 28.47 16.59
N THR A 514 -10.00 29.59 15.99
CA THR A 514 -11.12 30.42 16.49
C THR A 514 -12.44 29.81 16.05
N LYS A 515 -13.55 30.13 16.73
CA LYS A 515 -14.89 29.66 16.35
C LYS A 515 -15.25 30.07 14.93
N GLU A 516 -14.87 31.29 14.53
CA GLU A 516 -15.11 31.81 13.18
C GLU A 516 -14.32 31.03 12.14
N ALA A 517 -13.03 30.75 12.38
CA ALA A 517 -12.20 29.98 11.45
C ALA A 517 -12.68 28.54 11.29
N ALA A 518 -13.06 27.88 12.40
CA ALA A 518 -13.63 26.54 12.37
C ALA A 518 -14.96 26.51 11.59
N HIS A 519 -15.82 27.52 11.79
CA HIS A 519 -17.09 27.60 11.07
C HIS A 519 -16.91 27.96 9.59
N GLU A 520 -15.95 28.81 9.23
CA GLU A 520 -15.63 29.10 7.83
C GLU A 520 -15.20 27.86 7.07
N GLN A 521 -14.40 27.01 7.70
CA GLN A 521 -13.86 25.80 7.07
C GLN A 521 -14.87 24.63 7.10
N PHE A 522 -15.48 24.35 8.24
CA PHE A 522 -16.29 23.16 8.53
C PHE A 522 -17.76 23.47 8.85
N GLY A 523 -18.21 24.71 8.67
CA GLY A 523 -19.54 25.16 9.12
C GLY A 523 -20.69 24.31 8.61
N PHE A 524 -20.65 23.83 7.38
CA PHE A 524 -21.67 22.96 6.81
C PHE A 524 -21.84 21.64 7.56
N LEU A 525 -20.76 21.08 8.10
CA LEU A 525 -20.80 19.87 8.93
C LEU A 525 -21.26 20.18 10.34
N LEU A 526 -20.72 21.24 10.96
CA LEU A 526 -21.09 21.67 12.30
C LEU A 526 -22.57 22.08 12.37
N ASP A 527 -23.10 22.71 11.33
CA ASP A 527 -24.52 23.05 11.25
C ASP A 527 -25.40 21.82 11.09
N ALA A 528 -24.95 20.79 10.34
CA ALA A 528 -25.69 19.54 10.23
C ALA A 528 -25.79 18.82 11.60
N PHE A 529 -24.76 18.88 12.43
CA PHE A 529 -24.77 18.26 13.77
C PHE A 529 -25.85 18.84 14.70
N LYS A 530 -26.20 20.11 14.54
CA LYS A 530 -27.29 20.77 15.31
C LYS A 530 -28.67 20.14 15.11
N TYR A 531 -28.86 19.39 14.03
CA TYR A 531 -30.13 18.70 13.73
C TYR A 531 -30.16 17.25 14.23
N GLY A 532 -29.20 16.85 15.04
CA GLY A 532 -29.11 15.52 15.62
C GLY A 532 -28.18 14.59 14.83
N VAL A 533 -26.95 14.47 15.31
CA VAL A 533 -25.95 13.54 14.78
C VAL A 533 -25.89 12.30 15.67
N PRO A 534 -25.96 11.08 15.10
CA PRO A 534 -25.76 9.87 15.89
C PRO A 534 -24.28 9.71 16.27
N PRO A 535 -23.94 9.00 17.37
CA PRO A 535 -22.60 8.47 17.55
C PRO A 535 -22.21 7.67 16.31
N HIS A 536 -21.03 7.90 15.75
CA HIS A 536 -20.60 7.22 14.52
C HIS A 536 -19.08 7.03 14.50
N ALA A 537 -18.66 6.05 13.73
CA ALA A 537 -17.28 5.67 13.60
C ALA A 537 -17.04 5.05 12.21
N GLY A 538 -15.81 5.09 11.75
CA GLY A 538 -15.48 4.53 10.43
C GLY A 538 -14.03 4.17 10.29
N LEU A 539 -13.73 3.58 9.13
CA LEU A 539 -12.40 3.15 8.74
C LEU A 539 -12.23 3.29 7.23
N ALA A 540 -11.03 3.52 6.78
CA ALA A 540 -10.70 3.50 5.37
C ALA A 540 -9.47 2.61 5.11
N TYR A 541 -9.59 1.65 4.19
CA TYR A 541 -8.45 0.90 3.69
C TYR A 541 -7.84 1.57 2.46
N GLY A 542 -6.51 1.58 2.38
CA GLY A 542 -5.83 1.84 1.11
C GLY A 542 -5.93 0.61 0.21
N LEU A 543 -6.88 0.59 -0.74
CA LEU A 543 -7.10 -0.57 -1.63
C LEU A 543 -5.82 -0.96 -2.39
N ASP A 544 -5.10 0.02 -2.90
CA ASP A 544 -3.86 -0.24 -3.66
C ASP A 544 -2.79 -0.90 -2.78
N ARG A 545 -2.62 -0.43 -1.54
CA ARG A 545 -1.66 -0.99 -0.58
C ARG A 545 -2.07 -2.39 -0.14
N LEU A 546 -3.34 -2.62 0.16
CA LEU A 546 -3.86 -3.94 0.52
C LEU A 546 -3.60 -4.95 -0.60
N VAL A 547 -3.91 -4.61 -1.86
CA VAL A 547 -3.68 -5.49 -3.01
C VAL A 547 -2.18 -5.69 -3.27
N MET A 548 -1.35 -4.67 -3.11
CA MET A 548 0.10 -4.77 -3.22
C MET A 548 0.66 -5.84 -2.27
N LEU A 549 0.24 -5.82 -1.01
CA LEU A 549 0.67 -6.81 -0.01
C LEU A 549 0.12 -8.21 -0.31
N MET A 550 -1.14 -8.32 -0.73
CA MET A 550 -1.74 -9.60 -1.15
C MET A 550 -1.04 -10.20 -2.38
N ALA A 551 -0.62 -9.36 -3.32
CA ALA A 551 0.13 -9.74 -4.52
C ALA A 551 1.63 -9.94 -4.25
N LYS A 552 2.12 -9.65 -3.03
CA LYS A 552 3.53 -9.73 -2.61
C LYS A 552 4.47 -8.79 -3.39
N GLU A 553 3.92 -7.70 -3.90
CA GLU A 553 4.68 -6.68 -4.63
C GLU A 553 5.31 -5.66 -3.67
N ASP A 554 6.39 -5.02 -4.13
CA ASP A 554 7.14 -4.04 -3.35
C ASP A 554 6.72 -2.58 -3.67
N SER A 555 5.83 -2.39 -4.65
CA SER A 555 5.34 -1.08 -5.07
C SER A 555 3.87 -1.11 -5.48
N ILE A 556 3.11 -0.10 -5.04
CA ILE A 556 1.70 0.05 -5.49
C ILE A 556 1.57 0.32 -6.99
N ARG A 557 2.63 0.71 -7.68
CA ARG A 557 2.64 0.88 -9.15
C ARG A 557 2.39 -0.43 -9.89
N ASP A 558 2.67 -1.56 -9.26
CA ASP A 558 2.46 -2.88 -9.87
C ASP A 558 1.00 -3.38 -9.74
N VAL A 559 0.18 -2.69 -8.95
CA VAL A 559 -1.27 -2.96 -8.78
C VAL A 559 -2.17 -1.82 -9.29
N ILE A 560 -1.58 -0.78 -9.88
CA ILE A 560 -2.28 0.35 -10.50
C ILE A 560 -2.04 0.29 -12.01
N ALA A 561 -3.12 0.35 -12.81
CA ALA A 561 -3.00 0.23 -14.26
C ALA A 561 -2.10 1.32 -14.87
N PHE A 562 -2.33 2.59 -14.51
CA PHE A 562 -1.60 3.74 -15.05
C PHE A 562 -1.10 4.62 -13.89
N PRO A 563 -0.03 4.22 -13.19
CA PRO A 563 0.52 4.97 -12.06
C PRO A 563 1.35 6.18 -12.56
N LYS A 564 1.56 7.15 -11.65
CA LYS A 564 2.51 8.24 -11.85
C LYS A 564 3.92 7.81 -11.41
N VAL A 565 4.94 8.45 -11.97
CA VAL A 565 6.33 8.33 -11.51
C VAL A 565 6.60 9.23 -10.30
N LYS A 566 7.81 9.22 -9.77
CA LYS A 566 8.17 9.88 -8.49
C LYS A 566 7.88 11.39 -8.48
N ASP A 567 7.98 12.06 -9.60
CA ASP A 567 7.68 13.50 -9.78
C ASP A 567 6.21 13.79 -10.10
N ALA A 568 5.31 12.84 -9.84
CA ALA A 568 3.88 12.90 -10.13
C ALA A 568 3.51 13.01 -11.63
N SER A 569 4.46 12.79 -12.56
CA SER A 569 4.17 12.80 -14.00
C SER A 569 3.75 11.42 -14.52
N CYS A 570 3.12 11.40 -15.69
CA CYS A 570 2.78 10.19 -16.44
C CYS A 570 3.62 10.12 -17.73
N LEU A 571 4.58 9.22 -17.80
CA LEU A 571 5.48 9.08 -18.94
C LEU A 571 4.77 8.65 -20.24
N MET A 572 3.61 7.99 -20.12
CA MET A 572 2.83 7.53 -21.27
C MET A 572 2.01 8.64 -21.94
N THR A 573 1.38 9.51 -21.12
CA THR A 573 0.51 10.60 -21.59
C THR A 573 1.18 11.96 -21.54
N GLU A 574 2.40 12.03 -20.99
CA GLU A 574 3.15 13.25 -20.76
C GLU A 574 2.45 14.26 -19.82
N ALA A 575 1.46 13.78 -19.05
CA ALA A 575 0.77 14.62 -18.08
C ALA A 575 1.66 14.87 -16.83
N PRO A 576 1.64 16.09 -16.21
CA PRO A 576 0.85 17.24 -16.62
C PRO A 576 1.44 17.97 -17.84
N THR A 577 0.58 18.60 -18.65
CA THR A 577 0.98 19.36 -19.82
C THR A 577 0.47 20.81 -19.73
N PRO A 578 1.12 21.77 -20.41
CA PRO A 578 0.55 23.09 -20.60
C PRO A 578 -0.85 23.00 -21.24
N VAL A 579 -1.75 23.86 -20.84
CA VAL A 579 -3.08 23.99 -21.42
C VAL A 579 -3.15 25.13 -22.45
N ASP A 580 -4.16 25.08 -23.33
CA ASP A 580 -4.39 26.13 -24.30
C ASP A 580 -4.58 27.48 -23.58
N PRO A 581 -3.83 28.54 -23.94
CA PRO A 581 -3.97 29.86 -23.34
C PRO A 581 -5.40 30.42 -23.33
N LYS A 582 -6.20 30.07 -24.34
CA LYS A 582 -7.60 30.45 -24.40
C LYS A 582 -8.44 29.86 -23.26
N GLN A 583 -8.11 28.63 -22.83
CA GLN A 583 -8.77 28.02 -21.67
C GLN A 583 -8.42 28.77 -20.38
N LEU A 584 -7.18 29.25 -20.23
CA LEU A 584 -6.78 30.06 -19.08
C LEU A 584 -7.50 31.40 -19.08
N GLU A 585 -7.61 32.06 -20.25
CA GLU A 585 -8.35 33.30 -20.41
C GLU A 585 -9.84 33.15 -20.03
N GLU A 586 -10.47 32.06 -20.48
CA GLU A 586 -11.89 31.75 -20.13
C GLU A 586 -12.08 31.51 -18.62
N LEU A 587 -11.04 31.03 -17.92
CA LEU A 587 -11.04 30.81 -16.48
C LEU A 587 -10.62 32.06 -15.70
N GLY A 588 -10.11 33.09 -16.36
CA GLY A 588 -9.54 34.28 -15.71
C GLY A 588 -8.26 34.00 -14.92
N ILE A 589 -7.46 33.03 -15.39
CA ILE A 589 -6.23 32.57 -14.73
C ILE A 589 -5.02 32.98 -15.57
N GLU A 590 -3.99 33.48 -14.90
CA GLU A 590 -2.69 33.76 -15.50
C GLU A 590 -1.62 32.89 -14.83
N VAL A 591 -0.77 32.27 -15.66
CA VAL A 591 0.38 31.51 -15.15
C VAL A 591 1.54 32.50 -14.92
N SER A 592 1.90 32.74 -13.66
CA SER A 592 3.11 33.49 -13.33
C SER A 592 4.34 32.72 -13.85
N LYS A 593 5.25 33.43 -14.53
CA LYS A 593 6.55 32.83 -14.86
C LYS A 593 7.29 32.55 -13.55
N ALA A 594 7.69 31.29 -13.33
CA ALA A 594 8.66 31.00 -12.28
C ALA A 594 9.91 31.81 -12.57
N GLU A 595 10.41 32.60 -11.60
CA GLU A 595 11.74 33.15 -11.69
C GLU A 595 12.71 31.97 -11.77
N GLU A 596 13.49 31.91 -12.85
CA GLU A 596 14.56 30.93 -12.98
C GLU A 596 15.59 31.27 -11.88
N GLU A 597 15.62 30.49 -10.78
CA GLU A 597 16.70 30.51 -9.80
C GLU A 597 17.93 29.74 -10.30
#